data_d7da964681610c70aab0c1469464c3a4
#
_entry.id   d7da964681610c70aab0c1469464c3a4
#
_cell.length_a   1.000
_cell.length_b   1.000
_cell.length_c   1.000
_cell.angle_alpha   90.00
_cell.angle_beta   90.00
_cell.angle_gamma   90.00
#
_symmetry.space_group_name_H-M   'P 1'
#
loop_
_entity.id
_entity.type
_entity.pdbx_description
1 polymer ?
#
loop_
_entity_poly.entity_id
_entity_poly.type
_entity_poly.pdbx_seq_one_letter_code
_entity_poly.pdbx_strand_id
1 'polypeptide(L)'
;MKIAIVGTRGIPNRYGGFERFAEQISSRFADQGHEVTVYCRRAFVRPDDVYDRRVRRVIVPSLHQKHLDTWVSTFFAAVRVAFSNNDVVLLCNVANSPFAYIPRLFGKPVVLNVDGLDRKREKWKGLGAQVLHFCEWMSSFSSTRLVTDAKAIRDYYLAKYGSESTVIGYGSEMPAGDDSLNGFNLEPGRYVLYVSRLEPENNPDLVLRSWRNVRSDWPLVVVGDNPYDRGYIERMKSLGDERVRFTGAIYGDGYWALQKHAGVFVFACEIGGVHPALIEAMAANNAVLYLDTPENAETAGDAGVKYVKSEEDLTAKLQSVLDDPAVRQQLAARAKERADALYRWDVIAGTYEKLFEELIRSRNERLPGKRLQ
;
A
#
# COMPACT_ATOMS: atom_id res chain seq x y z
N MET A 1 -11.22 17.78 -14.30
CA MET A 1 -12.25 17.21 -13.40
C MET A 1 -12.05 17.74 -12.00
N LYS A 2 -13.11 17.73 -11.17
CA LYS A 2 -13.05 18.04 -9.73
C LYS A 2 -13.15 16.73 -8.95
N ILE A 3 -12.05 16.33 -8.33
CA ILE A 3 -11.87 15.01 -7.69
C ILE A 3 -11.87 15.16 -6.17
N ALA A 4 -12.69 14.38 -5.48
CA ALA A 4 -12.67 14.27 -4.01
C ALA A 4 -12.03 12.97 -3.57
N ILE A 5 -11.04 13.01 -2.68
CA ILE A 5 -10.42 11.85 -2.03
C ILE A 5 -10.87 11.80 -0.57
N VAL A 6 -11.49 10.69 -0.18
CA VAL A 6 -12.15 10.49 1.13
C VAL A 6 -11.74 9.15 1.73
N GLY A 7 -11.79 9.04 3.05
CA GLY A 7 -11.62 7.77 3.76
C GLY A 7 -10.20 7.50 4.27
N THR A 8 -9.23 8.37 3.95
CA THR A 8 -7.89 8.35 4.53
C THR A 8 -7.81 9.22 5.79
N ARG A 9 -6.66 9.24 6.47
CA ARG A 9 -6.40 10.21 7.53
C ARG A 9 -6.08 11.60 6.99
N GLY A 10 -5.66 11.69 5.72
CA GLY A 10 -5.34 12.92 5.01
C GLY A 10 -3.88 13.03 4.59
N ILE A 11 -3.50 14.21 4.13
CA ILE A 11 -2.16 14.58 3.68
C ILE A 11 -1.57 15.69 4.55
N PRO A 12 -0.24 15.75 4.77
CA PRO A 12 0.77 14.83 4.24
C PRO A 12 0.73 13.46 4.91
N ASN A 13 1.41 12.48 4.28
CA ASN A 13 1.52 11.14 4.83
C ASN A 13 2.31 11.12 6.15
N ARG A 14 1.69 10.59 7.21
CA ARG A 14 2.31 10.42 8.54
C ARG A 14 2.07 9.05 9.15
N TYR A 15 1.42 8.13 8.43
CA TYR A 15 0.99 6.89 9.06
C TYR A 15 1.09 5.64 8.21
N GLY A 16 0.56 5.62 6.98
CA GLY A 16 0.46 4.35 6.25
C GLY A 16 0.16 4.46 4.77
N GLY A 17 -0.15 3.29 4.17
CA GLY A 17 -0.28 3.12 2.73
C GLY A 17 -1.31 4.04 2.08
N PHE A 18 -2.52 4.14 2.66
CA PHE A 18 -3.57 5.00 2.08
C PHE A 18 -3.27 6.50 2.17
N GLU A 19 -2.54 6.94 3.20
CA GLU A 19 -2.12 8.33 3.31
C GLU A 19 -1.06 8.64 2.25
N ARG A 20 -0.09 7.73 2.04
CA ARG A 20 0.89 7.84 0.97
C ARG A 20 0.23 7.79 -0.40
N PHE A 21 -0.71 6.88 -0.61
CA PHE A 21 -1.51 6.81 -1.83
C PHE A 21 -2.23 8.14 -2.10
N ALA A 22 -2.96 8.68 -1.10
CA ALA A 22 -3.69 9.94 -1.26
C ALA A 22 -2.76 11.12 -1.58
N GLU A 23 -1.60 11.20 -0.93
CA GLU A 23 -0.60 12.23 -1.17
C GLU A 23 -0.05 12.14 -2.60
N GLN A 24 0.41 10.97 -3.00
CA GLN A 24 1.03 10.74 -4.29
C GLN A 24 0.04 10.93 -5.46
N ILE A 25 -1.17 10.38 -5.34
CA ILE A 25 -2.14 10.45 -6.42
C ILE A 25 -2.77 11.85 -6.55
N SER A 26 -2.96 12.55 -5.43
CA SER A 26 -3.53 13.90 -5.45
C SER A 26 -2.61 14.91 -6.12
N SER A 27 -1.30 14.85 -5.88
CA SER A 27 -0.32 15.71 -6.56
C SER A 27 -0.29 15.45 -8.06
N ARG A 28 -0.34 14.17 -8.49
CA ARG A 28 -0.34 13.81 -9.92
C ARG A 28 -1.62 14.24 -10.63
N PHE A 29 -2.76 14.12 -9.99
CA PHE A 29 -3.99 14.71 -10.54
C PHE A 29 -3.90 16.24 -10.66
N ALA A 30 -3.25 16.91 -9.71
CA ALA A 30 -3.01 18.35 -9.81
C ALA A 30 -2.01 18.69 -10.95
N ASP A 31 -0.99 17.86 -11.19
CA ASP A 31 -0.08 17.96 -12.34
C ASP A 31 -0.82 17.85 -13.68
N GLN A 32 -1.85 17.01 -13.73
CA GLN A 32 -2.73 16.80 -14.90
C GLN A 32 -3.80 17.91 -15.06
N GLY A 33 -3.77 18.93 -14.19
CA GLY A 33 -4.69 20.08 -14.25
C GLY A 33 -6.06 19.84 -13.62
N HIS A 34 -6.21 18.82 -12.77
CA HIS A 34 -7.47 18.58 -12.05
C HIS A 34 -7.56 19.37 -10.75
N GLU A 35 -8.78 19.76 -10.37
CA GLU A 35 -9.06 20.34 -9.06
C GLU A 35 -9.22 19.21 -8.04
N VAL A 36 -8.26 19.05 -7.13
CA VAL A 36 -8.26 17.95 -6.17
C VAL A 36 -8.56 18.42 -4.76
N THR A 37 -9.47 17.74 -4.09
CA THR A 37 -9.81 17.99 -2.68
C THR A 37 -9.60 16.71 -1.86
N VAL A 38 -8.70 16.74 -0.87
CA VAL A 38 -8.48 15.65 0.08
C VAL A 38 -9.16 15.98 1.40
N TYR A 39 -10.02 15.07 1.87
CA TYR A 39 -10.70 15.21 3.16
C TYR A 39 -9.82 14.62 4.26
N CYS A 40 -9.34 15.49 5.16
CA CYS A 40 -8.36 15.18 6.19
C CYS A 40 -9.00 15.16 7.58
N ARG A 41 -8.65 14.18 8.40
CA ARG A 41 -9.11 14.08 9.79
C ARG A 41 -8.38 15.09 10.66
N ARG A 42 -9.11 15.84 11.46
CA ARG A 42 -8.56 16.92 12.33
C ARG A 42 -7.38 16.45 13.20
N ALA A 43 -7.45 15.27 13.76
CA ALA A 43 -6.42 14.73 14.66
C ALA A 43 -5.06 14.48 13.97
N PHE A 44 -5.02 14.41 12.63
CA PHE A 44 -3.82 14.07 11.85
C PHE A 44 -3.26 15.23 11.02
N VAL A 45 -3.87 16.42 11.11
CA VAL A 45 -3.46 17.63 10.39
C VAL A 45 -2.85 18.62 11.36
N ARG A 46 -1.73 19.24 10.97
CA ARG A 46 -1.06 20.30 11.72
C ARG A 46 -1.02 21.59 10.90
N PRO A 47 -0.94 22.76 11.55
CA PRO A 47 -0.86 24.05 10.85
C PRO A 47 0.41 24.21 10.00
N ASP A 48 1.50 23.62 10.45
CA ASP A 48 2.85 23.65 9.85
C ASP A 48 3.10 22.54 8.81
N ASP A 49 2.07 21.77 8.45
CA ASP A 49 2.21 20.71 7.46
C ASP A 49 2.72 21.24 6.12
N VAL A 50 3.73 20.59 5.58
CA VAL A 50 4.21 20.77 4.21
C VAL A 50 3.50 19.76 3.31
N TYR A 51 2.83 20.23 2.29
CA TYR A 51 2.12 19.43 1.28
C TYR A 51 1.95 20.24 -0.01
N ASP A 52 1.57 19.61 -1.10
CA ASP A 52 1.30 20.28 -2.38
C ASP A 52 0.11 21.26 -2.24
N ARG A 53 0.37 22.56 -2.34
CA ARG A 53 -0.64 23.62 -2.15
C ARG A 53 -1.66 23.71 -3.27
N ARG A 54 -1.45 23.04 -4.40
CA ARG A 54 -2.44 22.89 -5.47
C ARG A 54 -3.57 21.95 -5.05
N VAL A 55 -3.32 21.05 -4.10
CA VAL A 55 -4.30 20.15 -3.53
C VAL A 55 -5.02 20.81 -2.35
N ARG A 56 -6.34 20.96 -2.46
CA ARG A 56 -7.15 21.53 -1.39
C ARG A 56 -7.35 20.52 -0.25
N ARG A 57 -7.02 20.90 0.99
CA ARG A 57 -7.37 20.12 2.19
C ARG A 57 -8.70 20.61 2.77
N VAL A 58 -9.61 19.67 3.06
CA VAL A 58 -10.84 19.94 3.82
C VAL A 58 -10.78 19.14 5.13
N ILE A 59 -10.72 19.87 6.24
CA ILE A 59 -10.63 19.25 7.57
C ILE A 59 -12.01 18.83 8.04
N VAL A 60 -12.15 17.56 8.42
CA VAL A 60 -13.38 16.98 8.99
C VAL A 60 -13.21 16.61 10.45
N PRO A 61 -14.30 16.59 11.24
CA PRO A 61 -14.26 16.13 12.62
C PRO A 61 -13.66 14.72 12.73
N SER A 62 -12.94 14.47 13.82
CA SER A 62 -12.37 13.17 14.16
C SER A 62 -12.51 12.91 15.66
N LEU A 63 -12.66 11.64 16.03
CA LEU A 63 -12.72 11.21 17.42
C LEU A 63 -11.40 10.53 17.80
N HIS A 64 -10.90 10.79 19.02
CA HIS A 64 -9.67 10.12 19.52
C HIS A 64 -9.95 8.67 19.99
N GLN A 65 -10.78 7.93 19.23
CA GLN A 65 -11.13 6.53 19.52
C GLN A 65 -10.80 5.63 18.32
N LYS A 66 -9.95 4.65 18.56
CA LYS A 66 -9.33 3.77 17.54
C LYS A 66 -10.31 3.19 16.50
N HIS A 67 -11.55 2.87 16.89
CA HIS A 67 -12.51 2.18 16.02
C HIS A 67 -13.59 3.09 15.44
N LEU A 68 -13.98 4.14 16.13
CA LEU A 68 -15.05 5.04 15.69
C LEU A 68 -14.55 6.22 14.85
N ASP A 69 -13.27 6.59 14.99
CA ASP A 69 -12.69 7.73 14.28
C ASP A 69 -12.87 7.64 12.74
N THR A 70 -12.60 6.47 12.18
CA THR A 70 -12.75 6.23 10.73
C THR A 70 -14.19 6.47 10.28
N TRP A 71 -15.16 5.95 11.00
CA TRP A 71 -16.58 6.03 10.63
C TRP A 71 -17.12 7.44 10.77
N VAL A 72 -16.84 8.11 11.87
CA VAL A 72 -17.29 9.49 12.12
C VAL A 72 -16.71 10.45 11.09
N SER A 73 -15.40 10.41 10.88
CA SER A 73 -14.74 11.30 9.93
C SER A 73 -15.17 11.04 8.49
N THR A 74 -15.36 9.77 8.09
CA THR A 74 -15.82 9.43 6.74
C THR A 74 -17.28 9.83 6.54
N PHE A 75 -18.15 9.69 7.54
CA PHE A 75 -19.53 10.18 7.48
C PHE A 75 -19.58 11.67 7.18
N PHE A 76 -18.88 12.50 7.96
CA PHE A 76 -18.85 13.96 7.75
C PHE A 76 -18.22 14.33 6.41
N ALA A 77 -17.18 13.60 5.96
CA ALA A 77 -16.60 13.81 4.64
C ALA A 77 -17.60 13.48 3.52
N ALA A 78 -18.28 12.33 3.60
CA ALA A 78 -19.25 11.91 2.60
C ALA A 78 -20.43 12.88 2.49
N VAL A 79 -20.95 13.39 3.62
CA VAL A 79 -22.00 14.42 3.64
C VAL A 79 -21.49 15.72 2.98
N ARG A 80 -20.28 16.19 3.33
CA ARG A 80 -19.72 17.42 2.68
C ARG A 80 -19.51 17.24 1.19
N VAL A 81 -19.02 16.08 0.76
CA VAL A 81 -18.85 15.76 -0.67
C VAL A 81 -20.19 15.72 -1.38
N ALA A 82 -21.22 15.17 -0.78
CA ALA A 82 -22.56 15.08 -1.39
C ALA A 82 -23.08 16.48 -1.86
N PHE A 83 -22.83 17.52 -1.05
CA PHE A 83 -23.21 18.91 -1.36
C PHE A 83 -22.13 19.75 -2.04
N SER A 84 -20.99 19.15 -2.39
CA SER A 84 -19.91 19.86 -3.09
C SER A 84 -20.11 19.86 -4.62
N ASN A 85 -19.27 20.56 -5.33
CA ASN A 85 -19.24 20.56 -6.80
C ASN A 85 -18.24 19.56 -7.41
N ASN A 86 -17.79 18.55 -6.63
CA ASN A 86 -16.91 17.51 -7.16
C ASN A 86 -17.63 16.64 -8.19
N ASP A 87 -16.90 16.26 -9.24
CA ASP A 87 -17.41 15.43 -10.34
C ASP A 87 -17.41 13.94 -9.99
N VAL A 88 -16.39 13.49 -9.23
CA VAL A 88 -16.16 12.10 -8.84
C VAL A 88 -15.59 12.01 -7.43
N VAL A 89 -15.84 10.91 -6.76
CA VAL A 89 -15.35 10.61 -5.39
C VAL A 89 -14.51 9.36 -5.42
N LEU A 90 -13.26 9.44 -4.97
CA LEU A 90 -12.42 8.31 -4.64
C LEU A 90 -12.52 8.04 -3.14
N LEU A 91 -13.18 6.97 -2.76
CA LEU A 91 -13.35 6.52 -1.39
C LEU A 91 -12.35 5.40 -1.09
N CYS A 92 -11.53 5.58 -0.09
CA CYS A 92 -10.48 4.63 0.30
C CYS A 92 -10.90 3.79 1.51
N ASN A 93 -10.48 2.53 1.50
CA ASN A 93 -10.66 1.52 2.56
C ASN A 93 -12.07 0.91 2.63
N VAL A 94 -12.09 -0.43 2.65
CA VAL A 94 -13.32 -1.24 2.70
C VAL A 94 -14.23 -0.91 3.89
N ALA A 95 -13.65 -0.54 5.04
CA ALA A 95 -14.41 -0.14 6.23
C ALA A 95 -15.31 1.09 6.01
N ASN A 96 -15.06 1.86 4.97
CA ASN A 96 -15.81 3.06 4.59
C ASN A 96 -16.95 2.78 3.59
N SER A 97 -17.09 1.55 3.10
CA SER A 97 -18.06 1.18 2.07
C SER A 97 -19.51 1.62 2.36
N PRO A 98 -20.03 1.60 3.61
CA PRO A 98 -21.40 2.06 3.87
C PRO A 98 -21.63 3.52 3.48
N PHE A 99 -20.60 4.35 3.60
CA PHE A 99 -20.70 5.80 3.32
C PHE A 99 -20.64 6.14 1.83
N ALA A 100 -20.32 5.17 0.95
CA ALA A 100 -20.35 5.35 -0.50
C ALA A 100 -21.75 5.71 -1.01
N TYR A 101 -22.81 5.27 -0.33
CA TYR A 101 -24.20 5.59 -0.69
C TYR A 101 -24.49 7.09 -0.60
N ILE A 102 -23.92 7.82 0.36
CA ILE A 102 -24.25 9.21 0.60
C ILE A 102 -24.01 10.07 -0.67
N PRO A 103 -22.78 10.17 -1.21
CA PRO A 103 -22.57 10.95 -2.44
C PRO A 103 -23.27 10.34 -3.66
N ARG A 104 -23.49 9.02 -3.73
CA ARG A 104 -24.24 8.39 -4.84
C ARG A 104 -25.70 8.82 -4.89
N LEU A 105 -26.37 8.96 -3.76
CA LEU A 105 -27.74 9.48 -3.68
C LEU A 105 -27.86 10.90 -4.25
N PHE A 106 -26.76 11.66 -4.23
CA PHE A 106 -26.67 12.99 -4.83
C PHE A 106 -26.11 12.97 -6.26
N GLY A 107 -26.12 11.82 -6.92
CA GLY A 107 -25.73 11.66 -8.32
C GLY A 107 -24.23 11.72 -8.59
N LYS A 108 -23.39 11.59 -7.58
CA LYS A 108 -21.93 11.57 -7.75
C LYS A 108 -21.42 10.14 -7.97
N PRO A 109 -20.63 9.86 -9.01
CA PRO A 109 -19.93 8.62 -9.14
C PRO A 109 -18.95 8.43 -7.97
N VAL A 110 -18.98 7.24 -7.37
CA VAL A 110 -18.06 6.85 -6.28
C VAL A 110 -17.24 5.65 -6.72
N VAL A 111 -15.94 5.82 -6.73
CA VAL A 111 -14.95 4.75 -6.91
C VAL A 111 -14.48 4.35 -5.51
N LEU A 112 -14.71 3.10 -5.12
CA LEU A 112 -14.28 2.57 -3.84
C LEU A 112 -13.05 1.69 -4.03
N ASN A 113 -11.92 2.11 -3.49
CA ASN A 113 -10.71 1.29 -3.39
C ASN A 113 -10.73 0.52 -2.06
N VAL A 114 -10.84 -0.81 -2.15
CA VAL A 114 -10.98 -1.67 -0.96
C VAL A 114 -9.65 -2.14 -0.39
N ASP A 115 -8.52 -1.96 -1.14
CA ASP A 115 -7.23 -2.53 -0.75
C ASP A 115 -7.27 -4.06 -0.71
N GLY A 116 -6.42 -4.70 0.09
CA GLY A 116 -6.40 -6.14 0.29
C GLY A 116 -7.49 -6.68 1.23
N LEU A 117 -7.41 -7.98 1.55
CA LEU A 117 -8.39 -8.66 2.41
C LEU A 117 -8.06 -8.46 3.91
N ASP A 118 -8.26 -7.26 4.41
CA ASP A 118 -7.95 -6.87 5.80
C ASP A 118 -8.55 -7.81 6.85
N ARG A 119 -9.71 -8.41 6.58
CA ARG A 119 -10.35 -9.33 7.53
C ARG A 119 -9.58 -10.62 7.76
N LYS A 120 -8.68 -11.04 6.86
CA LYS A 120 -7.84 -12.24 7.01
C LYS A 120 -6.71 -12.02 8.03
N ARG A 121 -6.46 -10.77 8.44
CA ARG A 121 -5.41 -10.46 9.40
C ARG A 121 -5.82 -10.87 10.81
N GLU A 122 -4.92 -11.50 11.57
CA GLU A 122 -5.17 -12.03 12.93
C GLU A 122 -5.64 -10.99 13.95
N LYS A 123 -5.33 -9.71 13.73
CA LYS A 123 -5.75 -8.61 14.61
C LYS A 123 -7.26 -8.39 14.68
N TRP A 124 -8.03 -8.90 13.71
CA TRP A 124 -9.48 -8.74 13.66
C TRP A 124 -10.19 -9.98 14.22
N LYS A 125 -10.68 -9.87 15.46
CA LYS A 125 -11.42 -10.93 16.15
C LYS A 125 -12.75 -10.38 16.70
N GLY A 126 -13.73 -11.26 16.93
CA GLY A 126 -15.01 -10.90 17.52
C GLY A 126 -15.85 -9.93 16.67
N LEU A 127 -16.45 -8.93 17.33
CA LEU A 127 -17.33 -7.94 16.67
C LEU A 127 -16.63 -7.14 15.57
N GLY A 128 -15.36 -6.83 15.72
CA GLY A 128 -14.60 -6.10 14.70
C GLY A 128 -14.50 -6.86 13.37
N ALA A 129 -14.34 -8.18 13.43
CA ALA A 129 -14.33 -9.04 12.23
C ALA A 129 -15.70 -9.07 11.55
N GLN A 130 -16.80 -9.10 12.33
CA GLN A 130 -18.15 -9.08 11.78
C GLN A 130 -18.48 -7.76 11.10
N VAL A 131 -18.08 -6.63 11.70
CA VAL A 131 -18.22 -5.29 11.09
C VAL A 131 -17.44 -5.19 9.79
N LEU A 132 -16.20 -5.68 9.74
CA LEU A 132 -15.42 -5.68 8.51
C LEU A 132 -16.02 -6.59 7.44
N HIS A 133 -16.56 -7.75 7.84
CA HIS A 133 -17.27 -8.63 6.92
C HIS A 133 -18.52 -7.96 6.32
N PHE A 134 -19.27 -7.25 7.15
CA PHE A 134 -20.40 -6.43 6.70
C PHE A 134 -19.95 -5.32 5.74
N CYS A 135 -18.87 -4.61 6.04
CA CYS A 135 -18.32 -3.59 5.13
C CYS A 135 -17.81 -4.20 3.81
N GLU A 136 -17.17 -5.37 3.87
CA GLU A 136 -16.73 -6.10 2.69
C GLU A 136 -17.93 -6.49 1.80
N TRP A 137 -19.00 -7.03 2.40
CA TRP A 137 -20.25 -7.32 1.68
C TRP A 137 -20.88 -6.04 1.11
N MET A 138 -20.97 -4.97 1.90
CA MET A 138 -21.48 -3.67 1.45
C MET A 138 -20.68 -3.12 0.28
N SER A 139 -19.36 -3.30 0.27
CA SER A 139 -18.48 -2.74 -0.78
C SER A 139 -18.81 -3.30 -2.17
N SER A 140 -19.36 -4.52 -2.26
CA SER A 140 -19.69 -5.19 -3.51
C SER A 140 -20.81 -4.50 -4.31
N PHE A 141 -21.60 -3.59 -3.70
CA PHE A 141 -22.70 -2.89 -4.36
C PHE A 141 -22.88 -1.42 -3.94
N SER A 142 -22.19 -0.95 -2.92
CA SER A 142 -22.37 0.42 -2.42
C SER A 142 -21.74 1.50 -3.30
N SER A 143 -20.68 1.18 -4.04
CA SER A 143 -19.99 2.11 -4.92
C SER A 143 -20.51 2.08 -6.37
N THR A 144 -20.13 3.06 -7.19
CA THR A 144 -20.39 3.04 -8.63
C THR A 144 -19.42 2.10 -9.35
N ARG A 145 -18.18 2.07 -8.88
CA ARG A 145 -17.14 1.15 -9.34
C ARG A 145 -16.29 0.69 -8.15
N LEU A 146 -16.08 -0.60 -8.05
CA LEU A 146 -15.16 -1.21 -7.11
C LEU A 146 -13.75 -1.23 -7.72
N VAL A 147 -12.75 -0.86 -6.95
CA VAL A 147 -11.33 -1.00 -7.30
C VAL A 147 -10.66 -1.92 -6.29
N THR A 148 -9.92 -2.89 -6.81
CA THR A 148 -9.06 -3.80 -6.05
C THR A 148 -7.61 -3.58 -6.48
N ASP A 149 -6.66 -3.81 -5.62
CA ASP A 149 -5.25 -3.56 -5.88
C ASP A 149 -4.53 -4.73 -6.56
N ALA A 150 -5.12 -5.95 -6.53
CA ALA A 150 -4.59 -7.15 -7.15
C ALA A 150 -5.70 -7.98 -7.84
N LYS A 151 -5.33 -8.76 -8.86
CA LYS A 151 -6.25 -9.68 -9.54
C LYS A 151 -6.78 -10.75 -8.59
N ALA A 152 -5.94 -11.25 -7.69
CA ALA A 152 -6.36 -12.22 -6.67
C ALA A 152 -7.52 -11.67 -5.81
N ILE A 153 -7.50 -10.37 -5.48
CA ILE A 153 -8.58 -9.72 -4.74
C ILE A 153 -9.82 -9.55 -5.61
N ARG A 154 -9.67 -9.16 -6.89
CA ARG A 154 -10.78 -9.13 -7.86
C ARG A 154 -11.48 -10.49 -7.96
N ASP A 155 -10.69 -11.54 -8.14
CA ASP A 155 -11.22 -12.91 -8.33
C ASP A 155 -11.94 -13.39 -7.06
N TYR A 156 -11.45 -13.02 -5.88
CA TYR A 156 -12.14 -13.25 -4.61
C TYR A 156 -13.52 -12.54 -4.56
N TYR A 157 -13.59 -11.24 -4.92
CA TYR A 157 -14.85 -10.49 -4.94
C TYR A 157 -15.83 -11.06 -5.97
N LEU A 158 -15.33 -11.43 -7.14
CA LEU A 158 -16.15 -12.07 -8.18
C LEU A 158 -16.70 -13.42 -7.71
N ALA A 159 -15.86 -14.29 -7.17
CA ALA A 159 -16.26 -15.62 -6.71
C ALA A 159 -17.23 -15.57 -5.53
N LYS A 160 -17.02 -14.66 -4.58
CA LYS A 160 -17.77 -14.62 -3.33
C LYS A 160 -19.04 -13.79 -3.41
N TYR A 161 -19.01 -12.68 -4.14
CA TYR A 161 -20.09 -11.69 -4.17
C TYR A 161 -20.68 -11.47 -5.57
N GLY A 162 -20.14 -12.09 -6.61
CA GLY A 162 -20.52 -11.82 -8.00
C GLY A 162 -20.19 -10.38 -8.43
N SER A 163 -19.31 -9.70 -7.72
CA SER A 163 -19.00 -8.29 -7.95
C SER A 163 -17.73 -8.13 -8.76
N GLU A 164 -17.87 -7.50 -9.93
CA GLU A 164 -16.71 -7.12 -10.73
C GLU A 164 -16.00 -5.90 -10.16
N SER A 165 -14.68 -5.87 -10.33
CA SER A 165 -13.85 -4.72 -9.94
C SER A 165 -12.82 -4.38 -11.02
N THR A 166 -12.39 -3.14 -11.02
CA THR A 166 -11.23 -2.70 -11.81
C THR A 166 -9.97 -2.91 -10.96
N VAL A 167 -8.97 -3.60 -11.54
CA VAL A 167 -7.70 -3.80 -10.84
C VAL A 167 -6.82 -2.58 -11.08
N ILE A 168 -6.50 -1.85 -10.01
CA ILE A 168 -5.55 -0.73 -10.03
C ILE A 168 -4.66 -0.88 -8.80
N GLY A 169 -3.40 -1.25 -9.02
CA GLY A 169 -2.44 -1.50 -7.97
C GLY A 169 -1.99 -0.25 -7.21
N TYR A 170 -1.00 -0.43 -6.37
CA TYR A 170 -0.32 0.62 -5.63
C TYR A 170 0.88 1.13 -6.45
N GLY A 171 1.26 2.39 -6.24
CA GLY A 171 2.41 2.98 -6.93
C GLY A 171 3.68 2.98 -6.07
N SER A 172 4.82 3.04 -6.73
CA SER A 172 6.11 3.31 -6.10
C SER A 172 6.95 4.25 -6.95
N GLU A 173 7.76 5.04 -6.27
CA GLU A 173 8.76 5.92 -6.87
C GLU A 173 9.84 6.19 -5.82
N MET A 174 11.08 6.10 -6.25
CA MET A 174 12.21 6.49 -5.42
C MET A 174 12.22 8.01 -5.26
N PRO A 175 12.09 8.55 -4.05
CA PRO A 175 12.14 10.00 -3.85
C PRO A 175 13.54 10.54 -4.12
N ALA A 176 13.60 11.78 -4.58
CA ALA A 176 14.83 12.56 -4.52
C ALA A 176 15.04 13.01 -3.06
N GLY A 177 16.07 12.48 -2.39
CA GLY A 177 16.37 12.77 -0.99
C GLY A 177 17.79 12.36 -0.63
N ASP A 178 18.15 12.54 0.63
CA ASP A 178 19.41 12.01 1.16
C ASP A 178 19.31 10.48 1.22
N ASP A 179 20.14 9.82 0.42
CA ASP A 179 20.23 8.36 0.33
C ASP A 179 21.48 7.82 1.08
N SER A 180 22.03 8.61 1.99
CA SER A 180 23.19 8.21 2.76
C SER A 180 22.88 7.08 3.74
N LEU A 181 23.74 6.07 3.77
CA LEU A 181 23.73 5.02 4.79
C LEU A 181 24.42 5.44 6.10
N ASN A 182 24.65 6.73 6.29
CA ASN A 182 25.26 7.25 7.52
C ASN A 182 24.46 6.83 8.77
N GLY A 183 25.15 6.31 9.75
CA GLY A 183 24.53 5.80 10.99
C GLY A 183 24.09 4.35 10.96
N PHE A 184 24.01 3.70 9.78
CA PHE A 184 23.66 2.28 9.69
C PHE A 184 24.87 1.33 9.71
N ASN A 185 26.07 1.86 9.46
CA ASN A 185 27.31 1.06 9.34
C ASN A 185 27.16 -0.09 8.34
N LEU A 186 26.64 0.21 7.15
CA LEU A 186 26.38 -0.72 6.06
C LEU A 186 27.16 -0.34 4.81
N GLU A 187 27.57 -1.33 4.03
CA GLU A 187 28.20 -1.14 2.71
C GLU A 187 27.11 -1.24 1.62
N PRO A 188 27.03 -0.26 0.69
CA PRO A 188 26.11 -0.34 -0.44
C PRO A 188 26.26 -1.63 -1.23
N GLY A 189 25.13 -2.28 -1.52
CA GLY A 189 25.07 -3.52 -2.27
C GLY A 189 25.50 -4.78 -1.49
N ARG A 190 25.84 -4.66 -0.22
CA ARG A 190 26.37 -5.76 0.61
C ARG A 190 25.55 -6.05 1.87
N TYR A 191 24.24 -6.03 1.77
CA TYR A 191 23.34 -6.51 2.82
C TYR A 191 22.05 -7.06 2.23
N VAL A 192 21.43 -7.95 2.98
CA VAL A 192 20.08 -8.43 2.74
C VAL A 192 19.11 -7.58 3.54
N LEU A 193 18.06 -7.08 2.90
CA LEU A 193 17.05 -6.24 3.52
C LEU A 193 15.73 -7.01 3.67
N TYR A 194 15.14 -6.96 4.86
CA TYR A 194 13.77 -7.37 5.13
C TYR A 194 13.01 -6.20 5.76
N VAL A 195 11.89 -5.82 5.17
CA VAL A 195 11.05 -4.70 5.65
C VAL A 195 9.63 -5.17 5.84
N SER A 196 9.13 -5.09 7.08
CA SER A 196 7.75 -5.46 7.39
C SER A 196 7.38 -5.00 8.80
N ARG A 197 6.07 -4.90 9.10
CA ARG A 197 5.65 -4.96 10.49
C ARG A 197 6.01 -6.34 11.04
N LEU A 198 6.60 -6.40 12.21
CA LEU A 198 6.99 -7.67 12.81
C LEU A 198 5.74 -8.34 13.43
N GLU A 199 4.90 -8.91 12.55
CA GLU A 199 3.67 -9.65 12.86
C GLU A 199 3.80 -11.08 12.31
N PRO A 200 3.14 -12.09 12.90
CA PRO A 200 3.28 -13.49 12.50
C PRO A 200 3.01 -13.75 11.01
N GLU A 201 2.00 -13.10 10.44
CA GLU A 201 1.64 -13.24 9.03
C GLU A 201 2.68 -12.66 8.05
N ASN A 202 3.67 -11.95 8.55
CA ASN A 202 4.79 -11.44 7.76
C ASN A 202 6.05 -12.33 7.83
N ASN A 203 5.98 -13.43 8.60
CA ASN A 203 7.02 -14.47 8.72
C ASN A 203 8.45 -13.96 9.01
N PRO A 204 8.67 -13.01 9.95
CA PRO A 204 10.03 -12.62 10.31
C PRO A 204 10.83 -13.79 10.88
N ASP A 205 10.19 -14.73 11.59
CA ASP A 205 10.81 -15.94 12.14
C ASP A 205 11.35 -16.87 11.05
N LEU A 206 10.60 -17.07 9.96
CA LEU A 206 11.06 -17.83 8.80
C LEU A 206 12.33 -17.23 8.22
N VAL A 207 12.34 -15.91 8.01
CA VAL A 207 13.49 -15.19 7.44
C VAL A 207 14.72 -15.31 8.35
N LEU A 208 14.53 -15.11 9.67
CA LEU A 208 15.61 -15.20 10.65
C LEU A 208 16.21 -16.59 10.76
N ARG A 209 15.36 -17.64 10.82
CA ARG A 209 15.81 -19.04 10.88
C ARG A 209 16.52 -19.45 9.59
N SER A 210 15.99 -19.08 8.43
CA SER A 210 16.64 -19.34 7.15
C SER A 210 18.01 -18.66 7.08
N TRP A 211 18.09 -17.40 7.56
CA TRP A 211 19.35 -16.64 7.56
C TRP A 211 20.49 -17.31 8.33
N ARG A 212 20.19 -17.96 9.44
CA ARG A 212 21.19 -18.69 10.24
C ARG A 212 21.92 -19.77 9.44
N ASN A 213 21.26 -20.35 8.44
CA ASN A 213 21.80 -21.41 7.59
C ASN A 213 22.46 -20.87 6.32
N VAL A 214 22.33 -19.56 6.04
CA VAL A 214 22.98 -18.90 4.90
C VAL A 214 24.44 -18.62 5.23
N ARG A 215 25.32 -19.01 4.34
CA ARG A 215 26.77 -18.75 4.43
C ARG A 215 27.07 -17.43 3.72
N SER A 216 27.23 -16.36 4.47
CA SER A 216 27.53 -15.03 3.98
C SER A 216 28.15 -14.17 5.08
N ASP A 217 29.02 -13.25 4.72
CA ASP A 217 29.55 -12.20 5.57
C ASP A 217 28.65 -10.92 5.57
N TRP A 218 27.60 -10.93 4.75
CA TRP A 218 26.64 -9.83 4.68
C TRP A 218 25.76 -9.78 5.94
N PRO A 219 25.36 -8.60 6.40
CA PRO A 219 24.32 -8.51 7.42
C PRO A 219 22.91 -8.70 6.80
N LEU A 220 22.01 -9.29 7.60
CA LEU A 220 20.57 -9.19 7.40
C LEU A 220 20.05 -7.98 8.18
N VAL A 221 19.51 -7.00 7.49
CA VAL A 221 18.90 -5.79 8.06
C VAL A 221 17.40 -5.99 8.16
N VAL A 222 16.88 -6.00 9.39
CA VAL A 222 15.45 -6.17 9.70
C VAL A 222 14.87 -4.83 10.08
N VAL A 223 14.07 -4.26 9.18
CA VAL A 223 13.38 -2.97 9.38
C VAL A 223 11.93 -3.22 9.72
N GLY A 224 11.52 -2.79 10.88
CA GLY A 224 10.14 -2.92 11.34
C GLY A 224 10.02 -3.01 12.84
N ASP A 225 8.77 -2.92 13.31
CA ASP A 225 8.45 -2.98 14.73
C ASP A 225 7.06 -3.58 14.93
N ASN A 226 6.76 -3.97 16.17
CA ASN A 226 5.43 -4.30 16.65
C ASN A 226 5.21 -3.64 18.02
N PRO A 227 4.74 -2.40 18.07
CA PRO A 227 4.61 -1.65 19.32
C PRO A 227 3.58 -2.25 20.29
N TYR A 228 2.74 -3.19 19.81
CA TYR A 228 1.68 -3.84 20.59
C TYR A 228 2.10 -5.17 21.21
N ASP A 229 3.20 -5.78 20.75
CA ASP A 229 3.74 -7.04 21.30
C ASP A 229 5.27 -7.02 21.38
N ARG A 230 5.78 -6.42 22.45
CA ARG A 230 7.21 -6.37 22.73
C ARG A 230 7.81 -7.76 22.99
N GLY A 231 7.03 -8.68 23.57
CA GLY A 231 7.47 -10.05 23.79
C GLY A 231 7.73 -10.78 22.46
N TYR A 232 6.93 -10.51 21.44
CA TYR A 232 7.18 -11.02 20.10
C TYR A 232 8.49 -10.49 19.51
N ILE A 233 8.74 -9.19 19.66
CA ILE A 233 10.00 -8.57 19.19
C ILE A 233 11.22 -9.22 19.85
N GLU A 234 11.20 -9.42 21.16
CA GLU A 234 12.34 -10.05 21.86
C GLU A 234 12.52 -11.52 21.42
N ARG A 235 11.44 -12.27 21.17
CA ARG A 235 11.53 -13.59 20.55
C ARG A 235 12.17 -13.55 19.16
N MET A 236 11.80 -12.57 18.32
CA MET A 236 12.42 -12.41 17.00
C MET A 236 13.90 -12.09 17.10
N LYS A 237 14.29 -11.21 18.02
CA LYS A 237 15.72 -10.90 18.25
C LYS A 237 16.51 -12.12 18.69
N SER A 238 15.93 -13.00 19.52
CA SER A 238 16.61 -14.24 19.97
C SER A 238 16.78 -15.29 18.86
N LEU A 239 16.06 -15.18 17.75
CA LEU A 239 16.23 -16.02 16.57
C LEU A 239 17.38 -15.55 15.67
N GLY A 240 17.79 -14.30 15.76
CA GLY A 240 18.91 -13.76 14.98
C GLY A 240 20.27 -14.24 15.49
N ASP A 241 21.27 -14.23 14.60
CA ASP A 241 22.69 -14.35 14.95
C ASP A 241 23.36 -12.95 14.93
N GLU A 242 24.69 -12.90 15.11
CA GLU A 242 25.46 -11.67 15.16
C GLU A 242 25.44 -10.85 13.87
N ARG A 243 25.04 -11.45 12.74
CA ARG A 243 24.90 -10.78 11.43
C ARG A 243 23.56 -10.06 11.29
N VAL A 244 22.60 -10.30 12.20
CA VAL A 244 21.27 -9.69 12.11
C VAL A 244 21.24 -8.32 12.79
N ARG A 245 20.78 -7.31 12.07
CA ARG A 245 20.64 -5.94 12.57
C ARG A 245 19.19 -5.50 12.60
N PHE A 246 18.62 -5.40 13.78
CA PHE A 246 17.27 -4.87 13.99
C PHE A 246 17.34 -3.35 14.14
N THR A 247 16.71 -2.62 13.22
CA THR A 247 16.70 -1.14 13.23
C THR A 247 15.49 -0.55 13.95
N GLY A 248 14.45 -1.37 14.22
CA GLY A 248 13.13 -0.85 14.52
C GLY A 248 12.45 -0.29 13.27
N ALA A 249 11.36 0.45 13.45
CA ALA A 249 10.66 1.11 12.36
C ALA A 249 11.45 2.33 11.88
N ILE A 250 11.79 2.36 10.59
CA ILE A 250 12.48 3.48 9.92
C ILE A 250 11.54 4.07 8.87
N TYR A 251 11.50 5.38 8.76
CA TYR A 251 10.70 6.15 7.80
C TYR A 251 11.54 7.24 7.12
N GLY A 252 11.01 7.84 6.04
CA GLY A 252 11.66 8.95 5.34
C GLY A 252 12.98 8.53 4.66
N ASP A 253 13.97 9.44 4.66
CA ASP A 253 15.21 9.28 3.91
C ASP A 253 15.99 8.02 4.32
N GLY A 254 16.05 7.71 5.61
CA GLY A 254 16.72 6.50 6.11
C GLY A 254 16.09 5.20 5.58
N TYR A 255 14.77 5.15 5.44
CA TYR A 255 14.08 4.02 4.81
C TYR A 255 14.47 3.88 3.33
N TRP A 256 14.46 4.99 2.61
CA TRP A 256 14.80 4.99 1.19
C TRP A 256 16.27 4.70 0.93
N ALA A 257 17.16 5.18 1.80
CA ALA A 257 18.58 4.83 1.75
C ALA A 257 18.78 3.31 1.90
N LEU A 258 18.10 2.68 2.87
CA LEU A 258 18.15 1.22 3.05
C LEU A 258 17.56 0.48 1.84
N GLN A 259 16.48 0.95 1.24
CA GLN A 259 15.91 0.35 0.04
C GLN A 259 16.86 0.48 -1.17
N LYS A 260 17.40 1.67 -1.40
CA LYS A 260 18.24 1.98 -2.57
C LYS A 260 19.55 1.22 -2.62
N HIS A 261 20.11 0.94 -1.47
CA HIS A 261 21.45 0.35 -1.36
C HIS A 261 21.45 -1.12 -0.93
N ALA A 262 20.31 -1.77 -0.81
CA ALA A 262 20.27 -3.19 -0.53
C ALA A 262 20.80 -4.01 -1.73
N GLY A 263 21.52 -5.10 -1.45
CA GLY A 263 21.94 -6.05 -2.49
C GLY A 263 20.86 -7.06 -2.82
N VAL A 264 20.09 -7.46 -1.82
CA VAL A 264 19.00 -8.42 -1.91
C VAL A 264 17.86 -7.99 -0.99
N PHE A 265 16.62 -8.15 -1.45
CA PHE A 265 15.43 -7.91 -0.66
C PHE A 265 14.64 -9.20 -0.47
N VAL A 266 14.30 -9.55 0.76
CA VAL A 266 13.46 -10.71 1.08
C VAL A 266 12.08 -10.24 1.51
N PHE A 267 11.05 -10.74 0.85
CA PHE A 267 9.66 -10.43 1.16
C PHE A 267 8.90 -11.71 1.57
N ALA A 268 8.32 -11.72 2.76
CA ALA A 268 7.75 -12.92 3.38
C ALA A 268 6.28 -12.76 3.83
N CYS A 269 5.58 -11.71 3.41
CA CYS A 269 4.19 -11.48 3.81
C CYS A 269 3.22 -12.46 3.12
N GLU A 270 2.29 -13.04 3.88
CA GLU A 270 1.26 -13.95 3.38
C GLU A 270 -0.06 -13.28 3.05
N ILE A 271 -0.38 -12.18 3.72
CA ILE A 271 -1.73 -11.61 3.68
C ILE A 271 -1.69 -10.16 3.19
N GLY A 272 -2.36 -9.89 2.09
CA GLY A 272 -2.51 -8.55 1.55
C GLY A 272 -3.01 -8.55 0.12
N GLY A 273 -2.90 -7.42 -0.53
CA GLY A 273 -2.99 -7.23 -1.98
C GLY A 273 -1.61 -6.92 -2.54
N VAL A 274 -1.46 -5.82 -3.26
CA VAL A 274 -0.15 -5.31 -3.63
C VAL A 274 0.55 -4.75 -2.39
N HIS A 275 1.75 -5.23 -2.13
CA HIS A 275 2.53 -4.80 -0.96
C HIS A 275 3.49 -3.66 -1.32
N PRO A 276 3.31 -2.45 -0.73
CA PRO A 276 4.18 -1.31 -1.03
C PRO A 276 5.67 -1.63 -0.88
N ALA A 277 6.09 -2.30 0.21
CA ALA A 277 7.49 -2.62 0.44
C ALA A 277 8.12 -3.51 -0.64
N LEU A 278 7.34 -4.41 -1.25
CA LEU A 278 7.80 -5.26 -2.35
C LEU A 278 8.02 -4.44 -3.63
N ILE A 279 7.04 -3.62 -4.02
CA ILE A 279 7.19 -2.77 -5.22
C ILE A 279 8.22 -1.66 -5.03
N GLU A 280 8.40 -1.16 -3.81
CA GLU A 280 9.43 -0.19 -3.46
C GLU A 280 10.83 -0.80 -3.59
N ALA A 281 11.02 -2.05 -3.13
CA ALA A 281 12.26 -2.79 -3.33
C ALA A 281 12.57 -3.03 -4.81
N MET A 282 11.56 -3.39 -5.60
CA MET A 282 11.69 -3.54 -7.05
C MET A 282 12.07 -2.21 -7.73
N ALA A 283 11.38 -1.11 -7.38
CA ALA A 283 11.67 0.22 -7.89
C ALA A 283 13.07 0.72 -7.49
N ALA A 284 13.56 0.28 -6.34
CA ALA A 284 14.91 0.56 -5.84
C ALA A 284 16.01 -0.29 -6.49
N ASN A 285 15.68 -1.12 -7.49
CA ASN A 285 16.62 -1.97 -8.21
C ASN A 285 17.26 -3.06 -7.33
N ASN A 286 16.49 -3.67 -6.43
CA ASN A 286 16.95 -4.78 -5.61
C ASN A 286 16.68 -6.13 -6.28
N ALA A 287 17.56 -7.10 -6.08
CA ALA A 287 17.28 -8.50 -6.35
C ALA A 287 16.25 -9.00 -5.32
N VAL A 288 15.06 -9.38 -5.76
CA VAL A 288 13.94 -9.69 -4.89
C VAL A 288 13.71 -11.19 -4.77
N LEU A 289 13.61 -11.67 -3.52
CA LEU A 289 13.02 -12.97 -3.20
C LEU A 289 11.67 -12.76 -2.52
N TYR A 290 10.65 -13.52 -2.92
CA TYR A 290 9.30 -13.37 -2.36
C TYR A 290 8.63 -14.70 -2.03
N LEU A 291 7.85 -14.72 -0.95
CA LEU A 291 7.03 -15.87 -0.59
C LEU A 291 5.97 -16.12 -1.67
N ASP A 292 5.86 -17.36 -2.14
CA ASP A 292 4.96 -17.76 -3.22
C ASP A 292 3.49 -17.72 -2.76
N THR A 293 2.90 -16.54 -2.83
CA THR A 293 1.45 -16.31 -2.72
C THR A 293 0.93 -15.76 -4.04
N PRO A 294 -0.37 -15.90 -4.35
CA PRO A 294 -0.94 -15.34 -5.57
C PRO A 294 -0.66 -13.84 -5.75
N GLU A 295 -0.77 -13.06 -4.67
CA GLU A 295 -0.59 -11.61 -4.66
C GLU A 295 0.88 -11.21 -4.87
N ASN A 296 1.80 -11.90 -4.22
CA ASN A 296 3.24 -11.66 -4.39
C ASN A 296 3.71 -12.07 -5.78
N ALA A 297 3.21 -13.21 -6.28
CA ALA A 297 3.51 -13.69 -7.63
C ALA A 297 2.92 -12.77 -8.70
N GLU A 298 1.74 -12.18 -8.49
CA GLU A 298 1.19 -11.15 -9.36
C GLU A 298 2.08 -9.90 -9.38
N THR A 299 2.61 -9.51 -8.21
CA THR A 299 3.45 -8.31 -8.07
C THR A 299 4.81 -8.49 -8.70
N ALA A 300 5.59 -9.48 -8.28
CA ALA A 300 6.98 -9.65 -8.70
C ALA A 300 7.14 -10.54 -9.95
N GLY A 301 6.28 -11.56 -10.12
CA GLY A 301 6.33 -12.47 -11.26
C GLY A 301 7.72 -13.10 -11.43
N ASP A 302 8.15 -13.18 -12.67
CA ASP A 302 9.48 -13.70 -13.08
C ASP A 302 10.63 -12.69 -12.83
N ALA A 303 10.31 -11.47 -12.39
CA ALA A 303 11.30 -10.48 -12.01
C ALA A 303 11.91 -10.72 -10.63
N GLY A 304 11.37 -11.67 -9.85
CA GLY A 304 11.91 -12.09 -8.57
C GLY A 304 12.05 -13.61 -8.46
N VAL A 305 12.73 -14.07 -7.41
CA VAL A 305 12.84 -15.50 -7.06
C VAL A 305 11.77 -15.86 -6.05
N LYS A 306 10.83 -16.72 -6.43
CA LYS A 306 9.79 -17.20 -5.52
C LYS A 306 10.29 -18.34 -4.65
N TYR A 307 9.86 -18.37 -3.40
CA TYR A 307 10.12 -19.46 -2.46
C TYR A 307 8.84 -19.89 -1.73
N VAL A 308 8.77 -21.17 -1.36
CA VAL A 308 7.68 -21.70 -0.52
C VAL A 308 7.98 -21.44 0.95
N LYS A 309 6.97 -21.51 1.82
CA LYS A 309 7.11 -21.31 3.27
C LYS A 309 7.89 -22.46 3.92
N SER A 310 9.19 -22.51 3.66
CA SER A 310 10.16 -23.49 4.18
C SER A 310 11.50 -22.82 4.42
N GLU A 311 12.13 -23.13 5.56
CA GLU A 311 13.46 -22.63 5.91
C GLU A 311 14.50 -23.13 4.89
N GLU A 312 14.39 -24.38 4.45
CA GLU A 312 15.31 -25.00 3.50
C GLU A 312 15.22 -24.33 2.13
N ASP A 313 14.00 -24.09 1.64
CA ASP A 313 13.78 -23.48 0.32
C ASP A 313 14.25 -22.03 0.28
N LEU A 314 13.89 -21.23 1.30
CA LEU A 314 14.37 -19.86 1.40
C LEU A 314 15.90 -19.80 1.54
N THR A 315 16.49 -20.65 2.39
CA THR A 315 17.95 -20.72 2.58
C THR A 315 18.64 -21.03 1.25
N ALA A 316 18.19 -22.07 0.53
CA ALA A 316 18.82 -22.49 -0.74
C ALA A 316 18.74 -21.41 -1.81
N LYS A 317 17.56 -20.77 -1.96
CA LYS A 317 17.35 -19.70 -2.97
C LYS A 317 18.10 -18.42 -2.62
N LEU A 318 18.11 -18.04 -1.34
CA LEU A 318 18.85 -16.87 -0.88
C LEU A 318 20.37 -17.08 -1.06
N GLN A 319 20.89 -18.28 -0.72
CA GLN A 319 22.28 -18.62 -0.95
C GLN A 319 22.64 -18.52 -2.44
N SER A 320 21.81 -19.11 -3.32
CA SER A 320 22.03 -19.07 -4.77
C SER A 320 22.12 -17.63 -5.32
N VAL A 321 21.27 -16.72 -4.83
CA VAL A 321 21.29 -15.31 -5.24
C VAL A 321 22.51 -14.58 -4.67
N LEU A 322 22.94 -14.91 -3.46
CA LEU A 322 24.13 -14.32 -2.84
C LEU A 322 25.43 -14.77 -3.48
N ASP A 323 25.51 -16.03 -3.92
CA ASP A 323 26.71 -16.61 -4.50
C ASP A 323 26.97 -16.13 -5.94
N ASP A 324 25.94 -15.67 -6.66
CA ASP A 324 26.05 -15.26 -8.06
C ASP A 324 25.74 -13.77 -8.27
N PRO A 325 26.76 -12.90 -8.37
CA PRO A 325 26.57 -11.48 -8.62
C PRO A 325 25.86 -11.16 -9.96
N ALA A 326 26.04 -11.99 -10.98
CA ALA A 326 25.43 -11.76 -12.31
C ALA A 326 23.92 -12.04 -12.24
N VAL A 327 23.51 -13.14 -11.60
CA VAL A 327 22.10 -13.45 -11.34
C VAL A 327 21.47 -12.33 -10.51
N ARG A 328 22.14 -11.86 -9.47
CA ARG A 328 21.67 -10.77 -8.60
C ARG A 328 21.42 -9.50 -9.39
N GLN A 329 22.37 -9.10 -10.25
CA GLN A 329 22.22 -7.92 -11.09
C GLN A 329 21.10 -8.07 -12.13
N GLN A 330 20.95 -9.25 -12.72
CA GLN A 330 19.87 -9.52 -13.67
C GLN A 330 18.48 -9.46 -13.02
N LEU A 331 18.33 -10.05 -11.82
CA LEU A 331 17.09 -9.98 -11.05
C LEU A 331 16.73 -8.54 -10.68
N ALA A 332 17.71 -7.76 -10.21
CA ALA A 332 17.52 -6.36 -9.87
C ALA A 332 17.03 -5.53 -11.07
N ALA A 333 17.67 -5.69 -12.23
CA ALA A 333 17.27 -5.01 -13.47
C ALA A 333 15.83 -5.37 -13.90
N ARG A 334 15.47 -6.66 -13.88
CA ARG A 334 14.10 -7.12 -14.19
C ARG A 334 13.07 -6.57 -13.20
N ALA A 335 13.42 -6.57 -11.92
CA ALA A 335 12.55 -6.04 -10.88
C ALA A 335 12.26 -4.55 -11.12
N LYS A 336 13.30 -3.77 -11.41
CA LYS A 336 13.17 -2.34 -11.73
C LYS A 336 12.33 -2.10 -12.98
N GLU A 337 12.63 -2.80 -14.08
CA GLU A 337 11.88 -2.69 -15.33
C GLU A 337 10.39 -2.96 -15.13
N ARG A 338 10.05 -4.02 -14.39
CA ARG A 338 8.67 -4.36 -14.06
C ARG A 338 8.01 -3.28 -13.18
N ALA A 339 8.73 -2.77 -12.18
CA ALA A 339 8.20 -1.71 -11.32
C ALA A 339 7.94 -0.42 -12.11
N ASP A 340 8.88 -0.03 -12.98
CA ASP A 340 8.73 1.15 -13.82
C ASP A 340 7.58 1.03 -14.83
N ALA A 341 7.33 -0.18 -15.34
CA ALA A 341 6.25 -0.42 -16.30
C ALA A 341 4.85 -0.44 -15.65
N LEU A 342 4.72 -1.01 -14.43
CA LEU A 342 3.42 -1.33 -13.85
C LEU A 342 3.06 -0.50 -12.60
N TYR A 343 4.07 -0.04 -11.84
CA TYR A 343 3.88 0.50 -10.50
C TYR A 343 4.35 1.94 -10.33
N ARG A 344 4.66 2.66 -11.42
CA ARG A 344 4.90 4.11 -11.29
C ARG A 344 3.62 4.83 -10.92
N TRP A 345 3.72 5.80 -10.02
CA TRP A 345 2.57 6.60 -9.61
C TRP A 345 1.87 7.30 -10.78
N ASP A 346 2.60 7.68 -11.83
CA ASP A 346 2.01 8.29 -13.03
C ASP A 346 1.11 7.30 -13.79
N VAL A 347 1.53 6.02 -13.87
CA VAL A 347 0.73 4.95 -14.49
C VAL A 347 -0.54 4.69 -13.67
N ILE A 348 -0.40 4.64 -12.35
CA ILE A 348 -1.54 4.45 -11.43
C ILE A 348 -2.51 5.62 -11.54
N ALA A 349 -2.02 6.87 -11.49
CA ALA A 349 -2.85 8.08 -11.61
C ALA A 349 -3.60 8.11 -12.95
N GLY A 350 -2.89 7.86 -14.07
CA GLY A 350 -3.51 7.82 -15.40
C GLY A 350 -4.56 6.71 -15.54
N THR A 351 -4.43 5.59 -14.82
CA THR A 351 -5.44 4.53 -14.82
C THR A 351 -6.71 4.96 -14.05
N TYR A 352 -6.55 5.62 -12.90
CA TYR A 352 -7.68 6.22 -12.18
C TYR A 352 -8.35 7.33 -12.98
N GLU A 353 -7.57 8.18 -13.65
CA GLU A 353 -8.09 9.27 -14.50
C GLU A 353 -9.02 8.74 -15.58
N LYS A 354 -8.59 7.73 -16.34
CA LYS A 354 -9.41 7.07 -17.36
C LYS A 354 -10.70 6.48 -16.79
N LEU A 355 -10.62 5.85 -15.62
CA LEU A 355 -11.78 5.32 -14.93
C LEU A 355 -12.75 6.41 -14.51
N PHE A 356 -12.26 7.55 -14.01
CA PHE A 356 -13.09 8.68 -13.62
C PHE A 356 -13.79 9.31 -14.82
N GLU A 357 -13.08 9.50 -15.94
CA GLU A 357 -13.65 10.02 -17.19
C GLU A 357 -14.77 9.12 -17.73
N GLU A 358 -14.56 7.81 -17.73
CA GLU A 358 -15.59 6.82 -18.12
C GLU A 358 -16.87 6.98 -17.28
N LEU A 359 -16.71 7.07 -15.95
CA LEU A 359 -17.84 7.15 -15.04
C LEU A 359 -18.59 8.49 -15.15
N ILE A 360 -17.86 9.59 -15.33
CA ILE A 360 -18.46 10.93 -15.50
C ILE A 360 -19.23 10.97 -16.84
N ARG A 361 -18.67 10.43 -17.92
CA ARG A 361 -19.33 10.33 -19.22
C ARG A 361 -20.61 9.52 -19.12
N SER A 362 -20.55 8.31 -18.56
CA SER A 362 -21.72 7.43 -18.38
C SER A 362 -22.82 8.06 -17.52
N ARG A 363 -22.44 8.86 -16.50
CA ARG A 363 -23.40 9.63 -15.70
C ARG A 363 -24.12 10.68 -16.56
N ASN A 364 -23.36 11.44 -17.36
CA ASN A 364 -23.90 12.54 -18.18
C ASN A 364 -24.84 12.02 -19.30
N GLU A 365 -24.55 10.84 -19.85
CA GLU A 365 -25.40 10.16 -20.82
C GLU A 365 -26.74 9.71 -20.22
N ARG A 366 -26.74 9.30 -18.95
CA ARG A 366 -27.97 8.88 -18.23
C ARG A 366 -28.83 10.06 -17.75
N LEU A 367 -28.31 11.26 -17.75
CA LEU A 367 -29.00 12.50 -17.34
C LEU A 367 -29.15 13.48 -18.53
N PRO A 368 -29.94 13.12 -19.59
CA PRO A 368 -30.08 13.96 -20.77
C PRO A 368 -30.98 15.17 -20.48
N GLY A 369 -30.49 16.16 -19.74
CA GLY A 369 -31.29 17.34 -19.37
C GLY A 369 -30.51 18.52 -18.78
N LYS A 370 -29.23 18.37 -18.45
CA LYS A 370 -28.37 19.48 -18.03
C LYS A 370 -27.28 19.74 -19.09
N ARG A 371 -27.67 20.22 -20.28
CA ARG A 371 -26.72 20.90 -21.15
C ARG A 371 -26.32 22.20 -20.46
N LEU A 372 -25.03 22.36 -20.28
CA LEU A 372 -24.39 23.61 -19.85
C LEU A 372 -25.01 24.82 -20.59
N GLN A 373 -25.63 25.73 -19.85
CA GLN A 373 -25.76 27.14 -20.21
C GLN A 373 -24.57 27.89 -19.64
#